data_80407caf4a899f3578636a52f82948d0
#
_entry.id   80407caf4a899f3578636a52f82948d0
#
_cell.length_a   1.000
_cell.length_b   1.000
_cell.length_c   1.000
_cell.angle_alpha   90.00
_cell.angle_beta   90.00
_cell.angle_gamma   90.00
#
_symmetry.space_group_name_H-M   'P 1'
#
loop_
_entity.id
_entity.type
_entity.pdbx_description
1 polymer ?
#
loop_
_entity_poly.entity_id
_entity_poly.type
_entity_poly.pdbx_seq_one_letter_code
_entity_poly.pdbx_strand_id
1 'polypeptide(L)'
;MTLDLHNFFKFYDEKNSNHVAAVQWLEDNLPAQFLDDAETDWIGIFRTKPPTPEVLAVPYFNQVDNYRDAHRTCNSSSCAMCLAFLKPGSIKGDDEYVTKVFAIGDTTDHAVQTKVLAGYGVKSHFSYNLSFADIDKSLDAGKPVVIGILHRGSLSSPTGGHMVVVIGKTPDGKGYYCNDPYGSCNDNYTGPVTNGKKTIYTKAMLKHRWCPSGSDGWGRIFD
;
A
#
# COMPACT_ATOMS: atom_id res chain seq x y z
N MET A 1 -2.61 -44.16 8.69
CA MET A 1 -3.26 -42.83 8.88
C MET A 1 -2.25 -41.83 8.36
N THR A 2 -2.47 -41.25 7.18
CA THR A 2 -1.57 -40.25 6.61
C THR A 2 -1.86 -38.96 7.31
N LEU A 3 -0.90 -38.40 8.06
CA LEU A 3 -1.05 -37.04 8.62
C LEU A 3 -1.12 -36.07 7.45
N ASP A 4 -2.18 -35.28 7.38
CA ASP A 4 -2.29 -34.18 6.44
C ASP A 4 -1.56 -32.95 7.02
N LEU A 5 -0.24 -32.95 6.88
CA LEU A 5 0.62 -31.86 7.33
C LEU A 5 0.29 -30.54 6.65
N HIS A 6 -0.26 -30.60 5.43
CA HIS A 6 -0.66 -29.44 4.67
C HIS A 6 -1.74 -28.62 5.38
N ASN A 7 -2.75 -29.28 5.97
CA ASN A 7 -3.78 -28.59 6.76
C ASN A 7 -3.28 -28.12 8.12
N PHE A 8 -2.32 -28.81 8.73
CA PHE A 8 -1.72 -28.40 10.00
C PHE A 8 -0.98 -27.06 9.85
N PHE A 9 -0.11 -26.92 8.85
CA PHE A 9 0.69 -25.71 8.63
C PHE A 9 -0.14 -24.51 8.17
N LYS A 10 -1.29 -24.72 7.55
CA LYS A 10 -2.22 -23.64 7.17
C LYS A 10 -2.69 -22.76 8.34
N PHE A 11 -2.70 -23.32 9.56
CA PHE A 11 -3.14 -22.66 10.78
C PHE A 11 -2.01 -22.45 11.79
N TYR A 12 -0.73 -22.66 11.38
CA TYR A 12 0.42 -22.48 12.26
C TYR A 12 0.57 -21.01 12.66
N ASP A 13 0.71 -20.79 13.96
CA ASP A 13 1.00 -19.48 14.55
C ASP A 13 2.24 -19.62 15.44
N GLU A 14 3.36 -19.00 15.05
CA GLU A 14 4.62 -19.02 15.79
C GLU A 14 4.53 -18.41 17.19
N LYS A 15 3.51 -17.61 17.48
CA LYS A 15 3.25 -17.03 18.80
C LYS A 15 2.47 -17.98 19.71
N ASN A 16 1.92 -19.05 19.16
CA ASN A 16 1.23 -20.08 19.90
C ASN A 16 2.22 -21.16 20.33
N SER A 17 2.53 -21.22 21.63
CA SER A 17 3.49 -22.18 22.18
C SER A 17 3.13 -23.64 21.90
N ASN A 18 1.85 -23.98 21.77
CA ASN A 18 1.40 -25.32 21.42
C ASN A 18 1.72 -25.67 19.96
N HIS A 19 1.61 -24.66 19.03
CA HIS A 19 1.97 -24.85 17.64
C HIS A 19 3.49 -25.05 17.49
N VAL A 20 4.27 -24.25 18.21
CA VAL A 20 5.74 -24.38 18.23
C VAL A 20 6.17 -25.75 18.79
N ALA A 21 5.56 -26.19 19.89
CA ALA A 21 5.83 -27.50 20.48
C ALA A 21 5.42 -28.65 19.55
N ALA A 22 4.33 -28.52 18.81
CA ALA A 22 3.90 -29.52 17.84
C ALA A 22 4.86 -29.63 16.64
N VAL A 23 5.38 -28.50 16.13
CA VAL A 23 6.40 -28.48 15.07
C VAL A 23 7.68 -29.15 15.58
N GLN A 24 8.16 -28.80 16.78
CA GLN A 24 9.34 -29.42 17.38
C GLN A 24 9.17 -30.93 17.54
N TRP A 25 7.98 -31.37 17.98
CA TRP A 25 7.70 -32.80 18.10
C TRP A 25 7.75 -33.51 16.74
N LEU A 26 7.23 -32.88 15.67
CA LEU A 26 7.28 -33.40 14.30
C LEU A 26 8.75 -33.51 13.83
N GLU A 27 9.57 -32.48 14.07
CA GLU A 27 11.00 -32.46 13.75
C GLU A 27 11.74 -33.60 14.46
N ASP A 28 11.42 -33.87 15.72
CA ASP A 28 12.08 -34.89 16.53
C ASP A 28 11.62 -36.33 16.21
N ASN A 29 10.45 -36.52 15.62
CA ASN A 29 9.82 -37.86 15.49
C ASN A 29 9.53 -38.27 14.04
N LEU A 30 9.65 -37.41 13.05
CA LEU A 30 9.50 -37.77 11.65
C LEU A 30 10.85 -37.95 10.94
N PRO A 31 10.94 -38.90 10.00
CA PRO A 31 12.15 -39.02 9.16
C PRO A 31 12.43 -37.71 8.43
N ALA A 32 13.70 -37.30 8.36
CA ALA A 32 14.14 -36.06 7.71
C ALA A 32 13.59 -35.88 6.28
N GLN A 33 13.43 -36.95 5.54
CA GLN A 33 12.87 -36.99 4.20
C GLN A 33 11.40 -36.53 4.16
N PHE A 34 10.64 -36.69 5.24
CA PHE A 34 9.25 -36.21 5.36
C PHE A 34 9.20 -34.73 5.72
N LEU A 35 10.22 -34.23 6.38
CA LEU A 35 10.36 -32.84 6.78
C LEU A 35 10.92 -32.00 5.63
N ASP A 36 11.83 -32.54 4.82
CA ASP A 36 12.42 -31.83 3.69
C ASP A 36 11.38 -31.39 2.64
N ASP A 37 10.42 -32.26 2.30
CA ASP A 37 9.35 -31.95 1.35
C ASP A 37 8.33 -30.95 1.95
N ALA A 38 8.04 -31.05 3.25
CA ALA A 38 7.13 -30.14 3.94
C ALA A 38 7.84 -28.82 4.37
N GLU A 39 9.12 -28.89 4.76
CA GLU A 39 9.91 -27.75 5.19
C GLU A 39 10.26 -26.83 4.04
N THR A 40 10.59 -27.36 2.87
CA THR A 40 10.94 -26.55 1.69
C THR A 40 9.74 -25.72 1.23
N ASP A 41 8.54 -26.29 1.28
CA ASP A 41 7.33 -25.59 0.81
C ASP A 41 6.68 -24.69 1.87
N TRP A 42 6.82 -24.97 3.17
CA TRP A 42 6.03 -24.29 4.22
C TRP A 42 6.85 -23.58 5.29
N ILE A 43 7.89 -24.21 5.86
CA ILE A 43 8.73 -23.57 6.90
C ILE A 43 9.65 -22.54 6.27
N GLY A 44 10.15 -22.76 5.07
CA GLY A 44 10.90 -21.78 4.29
C GLY A 44 10.07 -20.50 4.01
N ILE A 45 8.77 -20.66 3.73
CA ILE A 45 7.85 -19.54 3.50
C ILE A 45 7.55 -18.79 4.81
N PHE A 46 7.40 -19.48 5.95
CA PHE A 46 7.06 -18.85 7.22
C PHE A 46 8.26 -18.30 8.00
N ARG A 47 9.46 -18.90 7.89
CA ARG A 47 10.66 -18.41 8.58
C ARG A 47 11.38 -17.25 7.89
N THR A 48 11.13 -16.99 6.60
CA THR A 48 11.91 -16.01 5.84
C THR A 48 11.27 -14.63 5.70
N LYS A 49 9.99 -14.46 6.06
CA LYS A 49 9.35 -13.14 6.04
C LYS A 49 8.23 -13.07 7.08
N PRO A 50 8.30 -12.14 8.06
CA PRO A 50 7.11 -11.83 8.84
C PRO A 50 5.96 -11.52 7.87
N PRO A 51 4.73 -11.97 8.14
CA PRO A 51 3.60 -11.66 7.28
C PRO A 51 3.58 -10.15 7.09
N THR A 52 3.63 -9.72 5.83
CA THR A 52 3.44 -8.30 5.51
C THR A 52 2.13 -7.90 6.13
N PRO A 53 2.07 -6.86 6.98
CA PRO A 53 0.83 -6.49 7.63
C PRO A 53 -0.21 -6.27 6.54
N GLU A 54 -1.41 -6.81 6.75
CA GLU A 54 -2.53 -6.71 5.81
C GLU A 54 -2.82 -5.26 5.43
N VAL A 55 -2.52 -4.33 6.35
CA VAL A 55 -2.58 -2.88 6.15
C VAL A 55 -1.31 -2.23 6.71
N LEU A 56 -0.54 -1.57 5.86
CA LEU A 56 0.66 -0.83 6.26
C LEU A 56 0.29 0.34 7.18
N ALA A 57 1.08 0.57 8.22
CA ALA A 57 0.86 1.65 9.19
C ALA A 57 1.29 3.03 8.63
N VAL A 58 0.89 3.35 7.40
CA VAL A 58 1.17 4.63 6.76
C VAL A 58 0.41 5.74 7.49
N PRO A 59 1.06 6.80 7.99
CA PRO A 59 0.38 7.91 8.62
C PRO A 59 -0.59 8.58 7.64
N TYR A 60 -1.67 9.15 8.18
CA TYR A 60 -2.64 9.90 7.38
C TYR A 60 -2.37 11.38 7.50
N PHE A 61 -2.17 12.06 6.38
CA PHE A 61 -2.08 13.50 6.26
C PHE A 61 -3.25 14.02 5.42
N ASN A 62 -3.78 15.15 5.84
CA ASN A 62 -4.94 15.80 5.23
C ASN A 62 -4.47 16.97 4.38
N GLN A 63 -4.64 16.91 3.05
CA GLN A 63 -4.23 18.00 2.19
C GLN A 63 -5.00 19.31 2.42
N VAL A 64 -6.22 19.23 2.99
CA VAL A 64 -7.12 20.38 3.11
C VAL A 64 -6.64 21.41 4.13
N ASP A 65 -5.81 21.00 5.10
CA ASP A 65 -5.18 21.86 6.10
C ASP A 65 -3.79 22.37 5.70
N ASN A 66 -3.28 22.01 4.53
CA ASN A 66 -2.02 22.53 4.03
C ASN A 66 -2.04 24.05 3.89
N TYR A 67 -0.98 24.70 4.34
CA TYR A 67 -0.88 26.16 4.39
C TYR A 67 -0.95 26.86 3.02
N ARG A 68 -0.70 26.13 1.92
CA ARG A 68 -0.62 26.68 0.56
C ARG A 68 -1.26 25.74 -0.46
N ASP A 69 -2.12 26.30 -1.31
CA ASP A 69 -2.76 25.61 -2.45
C ASP A 69 -3.37 24.24 -2.08
N ALA A 70 -3.95 24.14 -0.89
CA ALA A 70 -4.47 22.93 -0.27
C ALA A 70 -5.32 22.06 -1.23
N HIS A 71 -6.12 22.70 -2.09
CA HIS A 71 -6.98 22.02 -3.08
C HIS A 71 -6.21 21.30 -4.20
N ARG A 72 -4.88 21.53 -4.34
CA ARG A 72 -4.02 20.95 -5.38
C ARG A 72 -2.92 20.04 -4.84
N THR A 73 -2.77 19.91 -3.52
CA THR A 73 -1.61 19.25 -2.89
C THR A 73 -1.76 17.74 -2.69
N CYS A 74 -2.77 17.10 -3.30
CA CYS A 74 -3.01 15.67 -3.15
C CYS A 74 -1.76 14.81 -3.44
N ASN A 75 -1.00 15.13 -4.50
CA ASN A 75 0.22 14.42 -4.85
C ASN A 75 1.30 14.59 -3.77
N SER A 76 1.47 15.81 -3.26
CA SER A 76 2.45 16.09 -2.21
C SER A 76 2.08 15.44 -0.88
N SER A 77 0.82 15.55 -0.44
CA SER A 77 0.37 14.90 0.81
C SER A 77 0.45 13.37 0.71
N SER A 78 0.12 12.78 -0.45
CA SER A 78 0.29 11.34 -0.68
C SER A 78 1.76 10.91 -0.65
N CYS A 79 2.66 11.65 -1.29
CA CYS A 79 4.09 11.37 -1.22
C CYS A 79 4.66 11.58 0.19
N ALA A 80 4.18 12.60 0.93
CA ALA A 80 4.57 12.84 2.32
C ALA A 80 4.15 11.69 3.25
N MET A 81 2.93 11.14 3.12
CA MET A 81 2.48 9.96 3.85
C MET A 81 3.43 8.76 3.61
N CYS A 82 3.78 8.50 2.35
CA CYS A 82 4.72 7.44 1.99
C CYS A 82 6.13 7.70 2.55
N LEU A 83 6.63 8.94 2.45
CA LEU A 83 7.93 9.32 3.00
C LEU A 83 7.99 9.10 4.51
N ALA A 84 6.99 9.56 5.24
CA ALA A 84 6.93 9.42 6.69
C ALA A 84 6.89 7.94 7.14
N PHE A 85 6.29 7.06 6.33
CA PHE A 85 6.27 5.62 6.57
C PHE A 85 7.62 4.95 6.22
N LEU A 86 8.17 5.24 5.04
CA LEU A 86 9.41 4.61 4.54
C LEU A 86 10.66 5.12 5.27
N LYS A 87 10.60 6.34 5.79
CA LYS A 87 11.68 6.98 6.53
C LYS A 87 11.14 7.73 7.76
N PRO A 88 10.78 6.99 8.83
CA PRO A 88 10.22 7.58 10.04
C PRO A 88 11.09 8.70 10.61
N GLY A 89 10.45 9.79 11.03
CA GLY A 89 11.13 10.95 11.60
C GLY A 89 11.75 11.92 10.58
N SER A 90 11.62 11.65 9.27
CA SER A 90 12.16 12.52 8.22
C SER A 90 11.38 13.84 8.04
N ILE A 91 10.09 13.82 8.35
CA ILE A 91 9.18 14.97 8.34
C ILE A 91 8.21 14.87 9.51
N LYS A 92 7.68 16.01 9.97
CA LYS A 92 6.67 16.08 11.05
C LYS A 92 5.23 16.04 10.50
N GLY A 93 5.04 16.43 9.25
CA GLY A 93 3.75 16.50 8.56
C GLY A 93 3.95 16.83 7.09
N ASP A 94 2.85 16.86 6.33
CA ASP A 94 2.92 17.13 4.89
C ASP A 94 3.22 18.59 4.55
N ASP A 95 2.93 19.56 5.40
CA ASP A 95 3.33 20.96 5.20
C ASP A 95 4.86 21.14 5.06
N GLU A 96 5.64 20.36 5.81
CA GLU A 96 7.11 20.38 5.68
C GLU A 96 7.54 19.84 4.30
N TYR A 97 6.90 18.78 3.85
CA TYR A 97 7.13 18.21 2.53
C TYR A 97 6.67 19.15 1.41
N VAL A 98 5.46 19.72 1.53
CA VAL A 98 4.87 20.70 0.60
C VAL A 98 5.79 21.92 0.45
N THR A 99 6.39 22.39 1.54
CA THR A 99 7.37 23.48 1.51
C THR A 99 8.58 23.14 0.61
N LYS A 100 9.11 21.91 0.70
CA LYS A 100 10.21 21.46 -0.15
C LYS A 100 9.80 21.34 -1.62
N VAL A 101 8.57 20.86 -1.87
CA VAL A 101 8.02 20.76 -3.23
C VAL A 101 7.93 22.15 -3.87
N PHE A 102 7.31 23.13 -3.22
CA PHE A 102 7.15 24.48 -3.75
C PHE A 102 8.47 25.27 -3.87
N ALA A 103 9.53 24.85 -3.19
CA ALA A 103 10.87 25.41 -3.37
C ALA A 103 11.53 24.95 -4.69
N ILE A 104 11.03 23.85 -5.31
CA ILE A 104 11.61 23.27 -6.52
C ILE A 104 10.68 23.46 -7.72
N GLY A 105 9.36 23.34 -7.54
CA GLY A 105 8.40 23.45 -8.62
C GLY A 105 6.95 23.29 -8.20
N ASP A 106 6.10 22.83 -9.11
CA ASP A 106 4.65 22.66 -8.85
C ASP A 106 4.33 21.37 -8.11
N THR A 107 3.34 21.43 -7.22
CA THR A 107 2.87 20.29 -6.41
C THR A 107 2.27 19.15 -7.25
N THR A 108 1.78 19.43 -8.45
CA THR A 108 1.22 18.43 -9.37
C THR A 108 2.28 17.78 -10.27
N ASP A 109 3.50 18.30 -10.31
CA ASP A 109 4.58 17.76 -11.14
C ASP A 109 5.19 16.50 -10.51
N HIS A 110 5.07 15.39 -11.22
CA HIS A 110 5.60 14.10 -10.76
C HIS A 110 7.12 14.05 -10.70
N ALA A 111 7.82 14.77 -11.57
CA ALA A 111 9.29 14.84 -11.56
C ALA A 111 9.79 15.63 -10.33
N VAL A 112 9.08 16.70 -9.95
CA VAL A 112 9.35 17.44 -8.71
C VAL A 112 9.21 16.54 -7.49
N GLN A 113 8.15 15.75 -7.41
CA GLN A 113 7.96 14.79 -6.32
C GLN A 113 9.10 13.76 -6.26
N THR A 114 9.53 13.24 -7.42
CA THR A 114 10.67 12.31 -7.50
C THR A 114 11.95 12.94 -6.94
N LYS A 115 12.21 14.20 -7.32
CA LYS A 115 13.39 14.94 -6.88
C LYS A 115 13.37 15.22 -5.37
N VAL A 116 12.21 15.60 -4.83
CA VAL A 116 12.06 15.85 -3.38
C VAL A 116 12.27 14.56 -2.59
N LEU A 117 11.64 13.45 -2.98
CA LEU A 117 11.80 12.13 -2.34
C LEU A 117 13.27 11.68 -2.38
N ALA A 118 13.94 11.84 -3.52
CA ALA A 118 15.36 11.52 -3.66
C ALA A 118 16.23 12.37 -2.71
N GLY A 119 15.88 13.65 -2.49
CA GLY A 119 16.54 14.52 -1.50
C GLY A 119 16.43 14.01 -0.07
N TYR A 120 15.39 13.25 0.26
CA TYR A 120 15.25 12.53 1.52
C TYR A 120 15.89 11.13 1.49
N GLY A 121 16.51 10.71 0.38
CA GLY A 121 17.12 9.39 0.21
C GLY A 121 16.11 8.28 -0.07
N VAL A 122 14.89 8.62 -0.49
CA VAL A 122 13.86 7.67 -0.90
C VAL A 122 13.82 7.60 -2.42
N LYS A 123 14.16 6.43 -2.97
CA LYS A 123 14.09 6.17 -4.41
C LYS A 123 12.67 5.84 -4.83
N SER A 124 12.22 6.41 -5.92
CA SER A 124 10.90 6.16 -6.49
C SER A 124 10.85 6.56 -7.96
N HIS A 125 9.92 5.99 -8.70
CA HIS A 125 9.63 6.39 -10.06
C HIS A 125 8.12 6.53 -10.29
N PHE A 126 7.73 7.37 -11.22
CA PHE A 126 6.35 7.53 -11.65
C PHE A 126 6.14 6.79 -12.97
N SER A 127 5.04 6.04 -13.08
CA SER A 127 4.70 5.24 -14.26
C SER A 127 3.26 5.52 -14.69
N TYR A 128 2.98 5.35 -15.98
CA TYR A 128 1.64 5.40 -16.58
C TYR A 128 1.16 4.02 -17.05
N ASN A 129 1.88 2.96 -16.70
CA ASN A 129 1.63 1.60 -17.17
C ASN A 129 1.55 0.60 -16.00
N LEU A 130 0.96 1.03 -14.87
CA LEU A 130 0.78 0.17 -13.71
C LEU A 130 -0.47 -0.71 -13.86
N SER A 131 -0.39 -1.89 -13.28
CA SER A 131 -1.48 -2.85 -13.15
C SER A 131 -1.81 -3.11 -11.67
N PHE A 132 -2.91 -3.82 -11.39
CA PHE A 132 -3.21 -4.31 -10.05
C PHE A 132 -2.10 -5.22 -9.50
N ALA A 133 -1.45 -6.00 -10.36
CA ALA A 133 -0.33 -6.86 -9.96
C ALA A 133 0.89 -6.06 -9.46
N ASP A 134 1.15 -4.87 -10.03
CA ASP A 134 2.23 -4.00 -9.57
C ASP A 134 1.93 -3.43 -8.17
N ILE A 135 0.66 -3.07 -7.91
CA ILE A 135 0.22 -2.67 -6.56
C ILE A 135 0.41 -3.84 -5.60
N ASP A 136 -0.12 -5.03 -5.94
CA ASP A 136 -0.05 -6.21 -5.10
C ASP A 136 1.41 -6.57 -4.77
N LYS A 137 2.30 -6.55 -5.76
CA LYS A 137 3.75 -6.77 -5.59
C LYS A 137 4.41 -5.76 -4.65
N SER A 138 4.05 -4.48 -4.78
CA SER A 138 4.60 -3.43 -3.91
C SER A 138 4.16 -3.62 -2.46
N LEU A 139 2.87 -3.89 -2.24
CA LEU A 139 2.31 -4.16 -0.91
C LEU A 139 2.92 -5.41 -0.28
N ASP A 140 3.11 -6.49 -1.06
CA ASP A 140 3.78 -7.73 -0.60
C ASP A 140 5.25 -7.49 -0.23
N ALA A 141 5.87 -6.47 -0.80
CA ALA A 141 7.19 -6.00 -0.41
C ALA A 141 7.17 -5.04 0.81
N GLY A 142 5.99 -4.78 1.41
CA GLY A 142 5.84 -3.87 2.54
C GLY A 142 5.93 -2.38 2.15
N LYS A 143 5.68 -2.04 0.89
CA LYS A 143 5.78 -0.67 0.38
C LYS A 143 4.42 -0.16 -0.08
N PRO A 144 4.00 1.06 0.34
CA PRO A 144 2.79 1.69 -0.17
C PRO A 144 2.96 2.11 -1.63
N VAL A 145 1.84 2.38 -2.31
CA VAL A 145 1.82 2.87 -3.68
C VAL A 145 1.00 4.14 -3.75
N VAL A 146 1.50 5.19 -4.39
CA VAL A 146 0.68 6.36 -4.71
C VAL A 146 0.06 6.15 -6.08
N ILE A 147 -1.25 6.10 -6.16
CA ILE A 147 -1.97 5.99 -7.43
C ILE A 147 -2.75 7.25 -7.74
N GLY A 148 -2.91 7.55 -9.02
CA GLY A 148 -3.79 8.62 -9.46
C GLY A 148 -5.14 8.07 -9.89
N ILE A 149 -6.22 8.71 -9.48
CA ILE A 149 -7.58 8.30 -9.82
C ILE A 149 -8.38 9.43 -10.46
N LEU A 150 -9.30 9.09 -11.33
CA LEU A 150 -10.34 10.00 -11.82
C LEU A 150 -11.46 10.05 -10.77
N HIS A 151 -11.35 10.96 -9.83
CA HIS A 151 -12.10 10.95 -8.57
C HIS A 151 -13.53 11.51 -8.65
N ARG A 152 -13.88 12.13 -9.78
CA ARG A 152 -15.20 12.77 -10.02
C ARG A 152 -15.94 12.09 -11.17
N GLY A 153 -17.18 12.50 -11.38
CA GLY A 153 -18.04 11.95 -12.42
C GLY A 153 -18.55 10.54 -12.11
N SER A 154 -19.37 9.99 -13.01
CA SER A 154 -19.87 8.61 -12.89
C SER A 154 -18.78 7.58 -13.21
N LEU A 155 -19.01 6.31 -12.87
CA LEU A 155 -18.07 5.23 -13.24
C LEU A 155 -17.96 5.03 -14.75
N SER A 156 -19.01 5.33 -15.50
CA SER A 156 -19.02 5.28 -16.98
C SER A 156 -18.34 6.48 -17.65
N SER A 157 -18.18 7.59 -16.91
CA SER A 157 -17.53 8.81 -17.40
C SER A 157 -16.79 9.49 -16.25
N PRO A 158 -15.71 8.86 -15.74
CA PRO A 158 -14.95 9.42 -14.65
C PRO A 158 -14.10 10.60 -15.13
N THR A 159 -13.94 11.61 -14.27
CA THR A 159 -13.21 12.85 -14.56
C THR A 159 -12.38 13.31 -13.37
N GLY A 160 -11.62 14.39 -13.57
CA GLY A 160 -10.73 14.95 -12.56
C GLY A 160 -9.50 14.07 -12.35
N GLY A 161 -8.48 14.62 -11.73
CA GLY A 161 -7.25 13.91 -11.36
C GLY A 161 -6.99 14.08 -9.87
N HIS A 162 -6.67 13.00 -9.17
CA HIS A 162 -6.42 13.01 -7.73
C HIS A 162 -5.46 11.91 -7.35
N MET A 163 -4.58 12.16 -6.39
CA MET A 163 -3.59 11.19 -5.93
C MET A 163 -3.96 10.68 -4.54
N VAL A 164 -3.90 9.35 -4.38
CA VAL A 164 -4.20 8.65 -3.12
C VAL A 164 -3.13 7.60 -2.84
N VAL A 165 -3.00 7.16 -1.59
CA VAL A 165 -2.02 6.15 -1.18
C VAL A 165 -2.72 4.82 -0.96
N VAL A 166 -2.32 3.78 -1.67
CA VAL A 166 -2.70 2.40 -1.40
C VAL A 166 -1.80 1.84 -0.30
N ILE A 167 -2.41 1.34 0.76
CA ILE A 167 -1.72 0.92 1.99
C ILE A 167 -1.96 -0.55 2.39
N GLY A 168 -2.82 -1.27 1.69
CA GLY A 168 -3.09 -2.67 1.98
C GLY A 168 -4.16 -3.27 1.09
N LYS A 169 -4.26 -4.60 1.10
CA LYS A 169 -5.29 -5.36 0.40
C LYS A 169 -6.44 -5.66 1.35
N THR A 170 -7.68 -5.66 0.84
CA THR A 170 -8.82 -6.17 1.63
C THR A 170 -8.73 -7.70 1.77
N PRO A 171 -9.22 -8.30 2.87
CA PRO A 171 -9.12 -9.74 3.10
C PRO A 171 -9.75 -10.61 2.01
N ASP A 172 -10.78 -10.10 1.34
CA ASP A 172 -11.45 -10.77 0.23
C ASP A 172 -10.75 -10.58 -1.14
N GLY A 173 -9.64 -9.80 -1.17
CA GLY A 173 -8.88 -9.49 -2.37
C GLY A 173 -9.60 -8.60 -3.39
N LYS A 174 -10.81 -8.08 -3.06
CA LYS A 174 -11.65 -7.32 -4.01
C LYS A 174 -11.41 -5.82 -3.96
N GLY A 175 -10.53 -5.33 -3.10
CA GLY A 175 -10.23 -3.92 -2.95
C GLY A 175 -8.92 -3.65 -2.24
N TYR A 176 -8.68 -2.39 -2.01
CA TYR A 176 -7.53 -1.89 -1.28
C TYR A 176 -7.96 -0.92 -0.18
N TYR A 177 -7.26 -0.96 0.93
CA TYR A 177 -7.25 0.13 1.90
C TYR A 177 -6.42 1.27 1.34
N CYS A 178 -6.99 2.47 1.36
CA CYS A 178 -6.35 3.66 0.83
C CYS A 178 -6.36 4.80 1.86
N ASN A 179 -5.31 5.60 1.87
CA ASN A 179 -5.32 6.93 2.49
C ASN A 179 -5.56 7.96 1.39
N ASP A 180 -6.72 8.58 1.39
CA ASP A 180 -7.09 9.66 0.48
C ASP A 180 -6.98 11.01 1.20
N PRO A 181 -6.04 11.88 0.82
CA PRO A 181 -5.77 13.12 1.54
C PRO A 181 -6.89 14.16 1.46
N TYR A 182 -7.87 13.98 0.60
CA TYR A 182 -8.98 14.93 0.40
C TYR A 182 -10.29 14.47 1.04
N GLY A 183 -10.36 13.26 1.58
CA GLY A 183 -11.58 12.65 2.10
C GLY A 183 -11.88 11.33 1.39
N SER A 184 -13.14 10.97 1.16
CA SER A 184 -13.48 9.74 0.46
C SER A 184 -14.23 9.96 -0.84
N CYS A 185 -13.74 9.36 -1.92
CA CYS A 185 -14.44 9.32 -3.20
C CYS A 185 -15.79 8.53 -3.09
N ASN A 186 -15.92 7.64 -2.11
CA ASN A 186 -17.12 6.84 -1.93
C ASN A 186 -18.32 7.68 -1.47
N ASP A 187 -18.09 8.80 -0.79
CA ASP A 187 -19.13 9.74 -0.36
C ASP A 187 -19.11 11.04 -1.18
N ASN A 188 -18.44 11.02 -2.35
CA ASN A 188 -18.24 12.19 -3.22
C ASN A 188 -17.58 13.38 -2.49
N TYR A 189 -16.76 13.11 -1.48
CA TYR A 189 -16.08 14.12 -0.65
C TYR A 189 -17.03 15.06 0.09
N THR A 190 -18.25 14.62 0.39
CA THR A 190 -19.24 15.40 1.16
C THR A 190 -19.15 15.16 2.66
N GLY A 191 -18.48 14.08 3.06
CA GLY A 191 -18.23 13.73 4.45
C GLY A 191 -17.00 14.43 5.05
N PRO A 192 -16.70 14.16 6.32
CA PRO A 192 -15.45 14.60 6.95
C PRO A 192 -14.23 14.12 6.17
N VAL A 193 -13.19 14.96 6.09
CA VAL A 193 -11.94 14.60 5.41
C VAL A 193 -11.29 13.33 6.00
N THR A 194 -11.52 13.06 7.27
CA THR A 194 -11.04 11.84 7.95
C THR A 194 -11.64 10.55 7.40
N ASN A 195 -12.73 10.60 6.60
CA ASN A 195 -13.26 9.46 5.87
C ASN A 195 -12.27 8.93 4.82
N GLY A 196 -11.26 9.72 4.45
CA GLY A 196 -10.16 9.29 3.59
C GLY A 196 -9.15 8.37 4.26
N LYS A 197 -9.12 8.31 5.60
CA LYS A 197 -8.20 7.46 6.34
C LYS A 197 -8.64 6.00 6.27
N LYS A 198 -7.82 5.14 5.67
CA LYS A 198 -8.11 3.71 5.46
C LYS A 198 -9.45 3.46 4.74
N THR A 199 -9.86 4.37 3.86
CA THR A 199 -11.03 4.15 3.00
C THR A 199 -10.80 2.95 2.08
N ILE A 200 -11.88 2.23 1.75
CA ILE A 200 -11.76 1.07 0.85
C ILE A 200 -12.16 1.49 -0.56
N TYR A 201 -11.24 1.33 -1.51
CA TYR A 201 -11.52 1.46 -2.93
C TYR A 201 -11.50 0.09 -3.59
N THR A 202 -12.66 -0.32 -4.14
CA THR A 202 -12.79 -1.64 -4.76
C THR A 202 -12.03 -1.73 -6.08
N LYS A 203 -11.50 -2.90 -6.42
CA LYS A 203 -10.88 -3.14 -7.73
C LYS A 203 -11.88 -2.89 -8.88
N ALA A 204 -13.17 -3.15 -8.65
CA ALA A 204 -14.23 -2.85 -9.61
C ALA A 204 -14.33 -1.35 -9.89
N MET A 205 -14.33 -0.50 -8.85
CA MET A 205 -14.31 0.96 -9.01
C MET A 205 -12.99 1.44 -9.66
N LEU A 206 -11.85 0.94 -9.19
CA LEU A 206 -10.53 1.33 -9.70
C LEU A 206 -10.32 0.90 -11.16
N LYS A 207 -10.96 -0.18 -11.62
CA LYS A 207 -10.96 -0.54 -13.03
C LYS A 207 -11.52 0.55 -13.92
N HIS A 208 -12.47 1.35 -13.45
CA HIS A 208 -13.01 2.48 -14.21
C HIS A 208 -12.22 3.78 -13.97
N ARG A 209 -11.78 4.02 -12.74
CA ARG A 209 -11.20 5.31 -12.32
C ARG A 209 -9.68 5.37 -12.42
N TRP A 210 -9.02 4.23 -12.57
CA TRP A 210 -7.56 4.16 -12.53
C TRP A 210 -6.94 3.35 -13.67
N CYS A 211 -7.44 2.14 -13.94
CA CYS A 211 -6.78 1.17 -14.83
C CYS A 211 -7.78 0.45 -15.73
N PRO A 212 -8.49 1.19 -16.64
CA PRO A 212 -9.54 0.62 -17.48
C PRO A 212 -9.05 -0.47 -18.44
N SER A 213 -7.83 -0.38 -18.97
CA SER A 213 -7.25 -1.36 -19.88
C SER A 213 -6.48 -2.48 -19.15
N GLY A 214 -6.33 -2.40 -17.82
CA GLY A 214 -5.66 -3.41 -17.01
C GLY A 214 -4.15 -3.19 -16.80
N SER A 215 -3.52 -2.32 -17.60
CA SER A 215 -2.09 -1.97 -17.50
C SER A 215 -1.80 -0.50 -17.86
N ASP A 216 -2.77 0.36 -17.70
CA ASP A 216 -2.71 1.79 -17.99
C ASP A 216 -2.90 2.65 -16.73
N GLY A 217 -2.75 2.05 -15.57
CA GLY A 217 -2.76 2.75 -14.29
C GLY A 217 -1.57 3.70 -14.15
N TRP A 218 -1.80 4.85 -13.55
CA TRP A 218 -0.77 5.84 -13.31
C TRP A 218 -0.52 6.03 -11.81
N GLY A 219 0.77 6.14 -11.46
CA GLY A 219 1.14 6.18 -10.07
C GLY A 219 2.64 6.13 -9.81
N ARG A 220 3.01 6.13 -8.55
CA ARG A 220 4.39 6.11 -8.06
C ARG A 220 4.66 4.85 -7.27
N ILE A 221 5.73 4.16 -7.66
CA ILE A 221 6.31 3.02 -6.98
C ILE A 221 7.58 3.46 -6.23
N PHE A 222 7.81 2.87 -5.09
CA PHE A 222 9.01 3.08 -4.25
C PHE A 222 9.96 1.88 -4.39
N ASP A 223 11.23 2.16 -4.72
CA ASP A 223 12.26 1.15 -5.00
C ASP A 223 12.92 0.59 -3.72
#